data_f1d4302645a7369a0de684d4af115230
#
_entry.id   f1d4302645a7369a0de684d4af115230
#
_cell.length_a   1.000
_cell.length_b   1.000
_cell.length_c   1.000
_cell.angle_alpha   90.00
_cell.angle_beta   90.00
_cell.angle_gamma   90.00
#
_symmetry.space_group_name_H-M   'P 1'
#
loop_
_entity.id
_entity.type
_entity.pdbx_description
1 polymer ?
#
loop_
_entity_poly.entity_id
_entity_poly.type
_entity_poly.pdbx_seq_one_letter_code
_entity_poly.pdbx_strand_id
1 'polypeptide(L)'
;MNLKQTRLHILHQAADLSKEAKTGVSLHCHTQHSKEMLDFVPHYAEKLPIISHFWKKERDRYREQKGKELDFATAFWLPPLVEQEVYDIEKKQINDSGLEAIVSITDHDCIEANLQISEQIGNEQPPISMEWTVPYLYGFFHVGVHNLPKTRAVEISKQLLDYTFGEERKSGELHDLFAMLNDIPEVLAVLNHPLWDIEMVGKERHKTLLDNFLSEYGKWIHAFEINGFRRWSENKAVIEMAESFGISLVTGGDRHGCKPNTVINLTASRTFGEFAEEIRVDKRSEIALMPEYRQPLKSRQLQSFAEILRFYPEHPAGRNRWFDRVHYDNGDGGGLRPLSAYSWRFANGPLWLQAAIWTLGFFGSPQMRPFFWLTMEAKDRVPKQSLFDGEKSRAANRSADDPLATDNSPLVTDN
;
A
#
# COMPACT_ATOMS: atom_id res chain seq x y z
N MET A 1 0.46 -6.34 -27.32
CA MET A 1 -0.43 -7.13 -26.45
C MET A 1 -1.44 -6.15 -25.86
N ASN A 2 -2.72 -6.31 -26.09
CA ASN A 2 -3.72 -5.33 -25.63
C ASN A 2 -4.06 -5.60 -24.15
N LEU A 3 -3.80 -4.64 -23.27
CA LEU A 3 -4.37 -4.61 -21.92
C LEU A 3 -5.90 -4.34 -21.94
N LYS A 4 -6.61 -4.97 -22.85
CA LYS A 4 -8.08 -5.02 -22.85
C LYS A 4 -8.64 -5.84 -21.66
N GLN A 5 -7.78 -6.23 -20.69
CA GLN A 5 -8.09 -7.18 -19.64
C GLN A 5 -8.16 -6.59 -18.22
N THR A 6 -7.74 -5.32 -18.02
CA THR A 6 -7.94 -4.64 -16.72
C THR A 6 -9.13 -3.71 -16.80
N ARG A 7 -10.12 -3.90 -15.93
CA ARG A 7 -11.24 -2.98 -15.74
C ARG A 7 -11.04 -2.15 -14.49
N LEU A 8 -11.29 -0.85 -14.57
CA LEU A 8 -11.17 0.06 -13.46
C LEU A 8 -12.49 0.77 -13.19
N HIS A 9 -13.12 0.44 -12.06
CA HIS A 9 -14.32 1.09 -11.55
C HIS A 9 -13.94 2.26 -10.65
N ILE A 10 -14.48 3.43 -10.91
CA ILE A 10 -14.26 4.63 -10.10
C ILE A 10 -15.56 4.96 -9.37
N LEU A 11 -15.61 4.64 -8.09
CA LEU A 11 -16.81 4.85 -7.29
C LEU A 11 -16.88 6.29 -6.77
N HIS A 12 -18.05 6.90 -6.91
CA HIS A 12 -18.34 8.24 -6.42
C HIS A 12 -19.01 8.24 -5.05
N GLN A 13 -19.67 7.16 -4.72
CA GLN A 13 -20.35 6.87 -3.46
C GLN A 13 -20.26 5.36 -3.20
N ALA A 14 -20.56 4.95 -1.98
CA ALA A 14 -20.68 3.53 -1.67
C ALA A 14 -21.70 2.89 -2.63
N ALA A 15 -21.34 1.74 -3.20
CA ALA A 15 -22.11 1.05 -4.20
C ALA A 15 -22.15 -0.45 -3.90
N ASP A 16 -23.25 -1.09 -4.26
CA ASP A 16 -23.36 -2.53 -4.31
C ASP A 16 -22.66 -3.04 -5.59
N LEU A 17 -21.60 -3.79 -5.43
CA LEU A 17 -20.78 -4.36 -6.50
C LEU A 17 -21.14 -5.82 -6.81
N SER A 18 -22.17 -6.39 -6.19
CA SER A 18 -22.58 -7.80 -6.38
C SER A 18 -22.97 -8.18 -7.82
N LYS A 19 -23.27 -7.17 -8.66
CA LYS A 19 -23.52 -7.36 -10.09
C LYS A 19 -22.25 -7.43 -10.92
N GLU A 20 -21.16 -6.85 -10.42
CA GLU A 20 -19.88 -6.77 -11.13
C GLU A 20 -18.98 -7.96 -10.78
N ALA A 21 -19.00 -8.40 -9.51
CA ALA A 21 -18.15 -9.46 -9.00
C ALA A 21 -18.85 -10.27 -7.90
N LYS A 22 -18.28 -11.42 -7.55
CA LYS A 22 -18.71 -12.21 -6.38
C LYS A 22 -17.90 -11.89 -5.16
N THR A 23 -16.60 -11.69 -5.35
CA THR A 23 -15.61 -11.55 -4.30
C THR A 23 -14.83 -10.27 -4.47
N GLY A 24 -14.61 -9.57 -3.37
CA GLY A 24 -13.64 -8.50 -3.24
C GLY A 24 -12.37 -9.01 -2.56
N VAL A 25 -11.21 -8.64 -3.11
CA VAL A 25 -9.91 -9.02 -2.54
C VAL A 25 -9.19 -7.76 -2.08
N SER A 26 -8.95 -7.65 -0.76
CA SER A 26 -8.09 -6.62 -0.18
C SER A 26 -6.67 -7.15 -0.11
N LEU A 27 -5.74 -6.44 -0.74
CA LEU A 27 -4.32 -6.71 -0.69
C LEU A 27 -3.60 -5.57 0.02
N HIS A 28 -2.45 -5.84 0.60
CA HIS A 28 -1.49 -4.86 1.12
C HIS A 28 -2.06 -4.02 2.27
N CYS A 29 -2.10 -4.61 3.44
CA CYS A 29 -2.40 -3.94 4.70
C CYS A 29 -1.52 -4.48 5.83
N HIS A 30 -1.26 -3.63 6.82
CA HIS A 30 -0.28 -3.87 7.87
C HIS A 30 -0.92 -3.91 9.25
N THR A 31 -0.34 -4.74 10.12
CA THR A 31 -0.76 -4.94 11.50
C THR A 31 0.35 -4.55 12.47
N GLN A 32 0.09 -4.69 13.76
CA GLN A 32 1.08 -4.51 14.83
C GLN A 32 2.35 -5.36 14.68
N HIS A 33 2.39 -6.34 13.77
CA HIS A 33 3.55 -7.17 13.50
C HIS A 33 4.48 -6.57 12.45
N SER A 34 4.01 -5.57 11.70
CA SER A 34 4.81 -4.85 10.71
C SER A 34 5.82 -3.93 11.37
N LYS A 35 7.08 -4.06 11.01
CA LYS A 35 8.15 -3.16 11.47
C LYS A 35 8.42 -2.09 10.43
N GLU A 36 7.86 -0.91 10.68
CA GLU A 36 7.99 0.24 9.81
C GLU A 36 9.28 1.00 10.15
N MET A 37 10.27 0.95 9.29
CA MET A 37 11.57 1.58 9.53
C MET A 37 11.46 3.11 9.63
N LEU A 38 12.28 3.72 10.48
CA LEU A 38 12.30 5.17 10.75
C LEU A 38 13.58 5.87 10.24
N ASP A 39 14.35 5.21 9.40
CA ASP A 39 15.57 5.72 8.79
C ASP A 39 15.34 6.98 7.92
N PHE A 40 14.13 7.17 7.41
CA PHE A 40 13.70 8.37 6.68
C PHE A 40 13.52 9.63 7.57
N VAL A 41 13.36 9.44 8.89
CA VAL A 41 13.03 10.54 9.82
C VAL A 41 14.04 11.69 9.76
N PRO A 42 15.37 11.47 9.77
CA PRO A 42 16.36 12.54 9.65
C PRO A 42 16.14 13.40 8.40
N HIS A 43 15.91 12.77 7.25
CA HIS A 43 15.73 13.44 5.97
C HIS A 43 14.53 14.40 5.95
N TYR A 44 13.37 13.95 6.47
CA TYR A 44 12.18 14.80 6.54
C TYR A 44 12.26 15.85 7.66
N ALA A 45 12.83 15.49 8.79
CA ALA A 45 13.01 16.42 9.91
C ALA A 45 13.88 17.62 9.51
N GLU A 46 14.90 17.42 8.69
CA GLU A 46 15.77 18.50 8.20
C GLU A 46 15.09 19.43 7.19
N LYS A 47 14.10 18.94 6.45
CA LYS A 47 13.39 19.73 5.41
C LYS A 47 12.26 20.61 5.95
N LEU A 48 11.74 20.33 7.15
CA LEU A 48 10.61 21.05 7.73
C LEU A 48 11.13 22.22 8.60
N PRO A 49 10.91 23.50 8.21
CA PRO A 49 11.61 24.65 8.81
C PRO A 49 11.53 24.74 10.34
N ILE A 50 10.35 24.49 10.93
CA ILE A 50 10.16 24.55 12.38
C ILE A 50 10.76 23.30 13.05
N ILE A 51 10.48 22.13 12.48
CA ILE A 51 10.97 20.86 13.02
C ILE A 51 12.48 20.76 12.93
N SER A 52 13.09 21.25 11.82
CA SER A 52 14.54 21.23 11.63
C SER A 52 15.30 21.99 12.71
N HIS A 53 14.73 23.07 13.25
CA HIS A 53 15.35 23.81 14.35
C HIS A 53 15.41 22.95 15.63
N PHE A 54 14.32 22.32 16.02
CA PHE A 54 14.27 21.44 17.21
C PHE A 54 15.06 20.16 16.98
N TRP A 55 14.99 19.61 15.76
CA TRP A 55 15.76 18.42 15.35
C TRP A 55 17.26 18.64 15.51
N LYS A 56 17.80 19.74 14.96
CA LYS A 56 19.22 20.09 15.08
C LYS A 56 19.63 20.25 16.54
N LYS A 57 18.81 20.95 17.34
CA LYS A 57 19.08 21.14 18.76
C LYS A 57 19.11 19.82 19.55
N GLU A 58 18.19 18.91 19.29
CA GLU A 58 18.19 17.60 19.97
C GLU A 58 19.34 16.71 19.49
N ARG A 59 19.67 16.73 18.20
CA ARG A 59 20.81 16.02 17.63
C ARG A 59 22.13 16.52 18.25
N ASP A 60 22.34 17.82 18.31
CA ASP A 60 23.56 18.41 18.88
C ASP A 60 23.65 18.09 20.39
N ARG A 61 22.56 18.18 21.12
CA ARG A 61 22.48 17.78 22.53
C ARG A 61 22.82 16.30 22.75
N TYR A 62 22.28 15.42 21.89
CA TYR A 62 22.57 13.98 21.96
C TYR A 62 24.07 13.71 21.70
N ARG A 63 24.63 14.36 20.66
CA ARG A 63 26.06 14.28 20.35
C ARG A 63 26.95 14.77 21.53
N GLU A 64 26.58 15.86 22.17
CA GLU A 64 27.31 16.37 23.35
C GLU A 64 27.21 15.39 24.55
N GLN A 65 26.07 14.79 24.76
CA GLN A 65 25.85 13.90 25.92
C GLN A 65 26.38 12.48 25.71
N LYS A 66 26.34 11.97 24.49
CA LYS A 66 26.65 10.57 24.16
C LYS A 66 27.92 10.37 23.35
N GLY A 67 28.49 11.43 22.78
CA GLY A 67 29.63 11.34 21.87
C GLY A 67 29.34 10.61 20.55
N LYS A 68 28.05 10.42 20.20
CA LYS A 68 27.59 9.67 19.03
C LYS A 68 26.53 10.47 18.28
N GLU A 69 26.36 10.19 17.00
CA GLU A 69 25.21 10.69 16.22
C GLU A 69 23.93 9.91 16.58
N LEU A 70 22.77 10.56 16.37
CA LEU A 70 21.49 9.86 16.38
C LEU A 70 21.43 8.89 15.19
N ASP A 71 21.23 7.63 15.47
CA ASP A 71 21.11 6.57 14.48
C ASP A 71 19.70 6.02 14.44
N PHE A 72 19.06 6.09 13.28
CA PHE A 72 17.70 5.59 13.04
C PHE A 72 17.69 4.34 12.16
N ALA A 73 18.84 3.81 11.76
CA ALA A 73 18.93 2.67 10.85
C ALA A 73 18.23 1.40 11.36
N THR A 74 18.12 1.27 12.69
CA THR A 74 17.42 0.13 13.32
C THR A 74 16.12 0.54 14.02
N ALA A 75 15.79 1.85 14.04
CA ALA A 75 14.59 2.33 14.67
C ALA A 75 13.35 2.00 13.83
N PHE A 76 12.27 1.60 14.48
CA PHE A 76 11.01 1.28 13.80
C PHE A 76 9.80 1.67 14.66
N TRP A 77 8.64 1.72 14.02
CA TRP A 77 7.36 1.83 14.70
C TRP A 77 6.43 0.69 14.28
N LEU A 78 5.42 0.43 15.08
CA LEU A 78 4.42 -0.62 14.84
C LEU A 78 3.06 0.03 14.59
N PRO A 79 2.32 -0.38 13.55
CA PRO A 79 0.93 0.01 13.36
C PRO A 79 0.06 -0.28 14.60
N PRO A 80 -1.01 0.51 14.83
CA PRO A 80 -1.77 0.43 16.08
C PRO A 80 -2.65 -0.82 16.20
N LEU A 81 -3.14 -1.37 15.09
CA LEU A 81 -4.17 -2.40 15.11
C LEU A 81 -3.59 -3.82 15.17
N VAL A 82 -4.26 -4.68 15.93
CA VAL A 82 -4.00 -6.12 15.93
C VAL A 82 -4.55 -6.75 14.64
N GLU A 83 -4.04 -7.92 14.31
CA GLU A 83 -4.34 -8.64 13.08
C GLU A 83 -5.85 -8.89 12.88
N GLN A 84 -6.58 -9.26 13.94
CA GLN A 84 -8.03 -9.50 13.85
C GLN A 84 -8.80 -8.21 13.52
N GLU A 85 -8.43 -7.08 14.12
CA GLU A 85 -9.08 -5.80 13.85
C GLU A 85 -8.84 -5.34 12.41
N VAL A 86 -7.62 -5.53 11.89
CA VAL A 86 -7.29 -5.24 10.50
C VAL A 86 -8.13 -6.09 9.55
N TYR A 87 -8.17 -7.41 9.80
CA TYR A 87 -8.96 -8.35 9.02
C TYR A 87 -10.45 -7.99 9.00
N ASP A 88 -11.03 -7.70 10.16
CA ASP A 88 -12.45 -7.38 10.31
C ASP A 88 -12.81 -6.04 9.62
N ILE A 89 -11.95 -5.04 9.67
CA ILE A 89 -12.18 -3.75 9.01
C ILE A 89 -12.20 -3.93 7.49
N GLU A 90 -11.24 -4.66 6.92
CA GLU A 90 -11.17 -4.93 5.48
C GLU A 90 -12.34 -5.80 5.02
N LYS A 91 -12.61 -6.89 5.75
CA LYS A 91 -13.75 -7.80 5.49
C LYS A 91 -15.09 -7.06 5.52
N LYS A 92 -15.27 -6.21 6.52
CA LYS A 92 -16.50 -5.40 6.65
C LYS A 92 -16.69 -4.48 5.45
N GLN A 93 -15.69 -3.77 4.99
CA GLN A 93 -15.81 -2.87 3.84
C GLN A 93 -16.22 -3.62 2.57
N ILE A 94 -15.61 -4.79 2.33
CA ILE A 94 -15.94 -5.62 1.17
C ILE A 94 -17.38 -6.13 1.27
N ASN A 95 -17.78 -6.63 2.44
CA ASN A 95 -19.14 -7.13 2.68
C ASN A 95 -20.19 -6.01 2.57
N ASP A 96 -19.89 -4.81 3.04
CA ASP A 96 -20.76 -3.61 2.90
C ASP A 96 -20.96 -3.24 1.41
N SER A 97 -20.08 -3.69 0.52
CA SER A 97 -20.19 -3.54 -0.94
C SER A 97 -20.92 -4.72 -1.62
N GLY A 98 -21.52 -5.64 -0.85
CA GLY A 98 -22.28 -6.78 -1.36
C GLY A 98 -21.43 -7.96 -1.85
N LEU A 99 -20.16 -8.02 -1.48
CA LEU A 99 -19.18 -9.02 -1.95
C LEU A 99 -18.77 -9.99 -0.84
N GLU A 100 -18.41 -11.22 -1.20
CA GLU A 100 -17.61 -12.09 -0.34
C GLU A 100 -16.20 -11.51 -0.19
N ALA A 101 -15.57 -11.67 0.99
CA ALA A 101 -14.30 -11.03 1.27
C ALA A 101 -13.13 -12.00 1.33
N ILE A 102 -12.05 -11.66 0.64
CA ILE A 102 -10.73 -12.25 0.83
C ILE A 102 -9.80 -11.12 1.29
N VAL A 103 -9.14 -11.30 2.44
CA VAL A 103 -8.22 -10.30 3.01
C VAL A 103 -6.83 -10.90 3.12
N SER A 104 -5.85 -10.26 2.49
CA SER A 104 -4.44 -10.64 2.49
C SER A 104 -3.64 -9.59 3.26
N ILE A 105 -3.26 -9.92 4.49
CA ILE A 105 -2.39 -9.09 5.33
C ILE A 105 -0.94 -9.29 4.90
N THR A 106 -0.19 -8.20 4.79
CA THR A 106 1.18 -8.20 4.25
C THR A 106 2.12 -7.38 5.11
N ASP A 107 2.30 -7.78 6.35
CA ASP A 107 3.27 -7.13 7.22
C ASP A 107 4.68 -7.21 6.62
N HIS A 108 5.48 -6.15 6.81
CA HIS A 108 6.85 -6.10 6.34
C HIS A 108 7.67 -7.27 6.89
N ASP A 109 8.17 -8.10 5.98
CA ASP A 109 9.07 -9.21 6.28
C ASP A 109 8.56 -10.15 7.39
N CYS A 110 7.22 -10.31 7.50
CA CYS A 110 6.60 -11.05 8.59
C CYS A 110 5.28 -11.70 8.15
N ILE A 111 5.09 -12.98 8.55
CA ILE A 111 3.83 -13.73 8.31
C ILE A 111 3.04 -14.02 9.59
N GLU A 112 3.49 -13.50 10.74
CA GLU A 112 2.95 -13.85 12.06
C GLU A 112 1.47 -13.53 12.19
N ALA A 113 1.02 -12.36 11.71
CA ALA A 113 -0.39 -11.99 11.71
C ALA A 113 -1.27 -13.00 10.98
N ASN A 114 -0.81 -13.48 9.82
CA ASN A 114 -1.56 -14.46 9.02
C ASN A 114 -1.65 -15.82 9.71
N LEU A 115 -0.57 -16.25 10.38
CA LEU A 115 -0.57 -17.49 11.15
C LEU A 115 -1.57 -17.43 12.30
N GLN A 116 -1.56 -16.32 13.08
CA GLN A 116 -2.47 -16.11 14.20
C GLN A 116 -3.95 -16.06 13.75
N ILE A 117 -4.25 -15.33 12.68
CA ILE A 117 -5.62 -15.31 12.13
C ILE A 117 -6.06 -16.69 11.66
N SER A 118 -5.20 -17.43 10.98
CA SER A 118 -5.52 -18.77 10.48
C SER A 118 -5.88 -19.75 11.60
N GLU A 119 -5.35 -19.54 12.81
CA GLU A 119 -5.72 -20.31 14.00
C GLU A 119 -7.06 -19.89 14.60
N GLN A 120 -7.42 -18.60 14.49
CA GLN A 120 -8.62 -18.03 15.13
C GLN A 120 -9.90 -18.22 14.29
N ILE A 121 -9.80 -18.14 12.96
CA ILE A 121 -10.97 -18.10 12.08
C ILE A 121 -11.47 -19.50 11.65
N GLY A 122 -10.74 -20.55 11.99
CA GLY A 122 -11.18 -21.95 11.77
C GLY A 122 -11.26 -22.33 10.29
N ASN A 123 -12.48 -22.38 9.73
CA ASN A 123 -12.70 -22.85 8.35
C ASN A 123 -12.41 -21.80 7.27
N GLU A 124 -12.37 -20.53 7.60
CA GLU A 124 -11.89 -19.50 6.69
C GLU A 124 -10.34 -19.61 6.64
N GLN A 125 -9.79 -19.73 5.44
CA GLN A 125 -8.35 -19.78 5.26
C GLN A 125 -7.87 -18.48 4.58
N PRO A 126 -7.57 -17.43 5.35
CA PRO A 126 -6.96 -16.23 4.77
C PRO A 126 -5.60 -16.59 4.17
N PRO A 127 -5.22 -15.97 3.05
CA PRO A 127 -3.93 -16.22 2.42
C PRO A 127 -2.79 -15.84 3.37
N ILE A 128 -1.79 -16.71 3.52
CA ILE A 128 -0.57 -16.39 4.27
C ILE A 128 0.33 -15.56 3.36
N SER A 129 0.57 -14.32 3.74
CA SER A 129 1.20 -13.34 2.87
C SER A 129 2.17 -12.44 3.63
N MET A 130 3.05 -11.76 2.91
CA MET A 130 3.97 -10.77 3.47
C MET A 130 4.33 -9.73 2.41
N GLU A 131 4.73 -8.55 2.83
CA GLU A 131 5.45 -7.61 2.00
C GLU A 131 6.95 -7.86 2.19
N TRP A 132 7.55 -8.53 1.21
CA TRP A 132 8.95 -8.88 1.23
C TRP A 132 9.81 -7.71 0.78
N THR A 133 10.76 -7.29 1.62
CA THR A 133 11.79 -6.30 1.28
C THR A 133 12.89 -6.99 0.49
N VAL A 134 13.06 -6.61 -0.78
CA VAL A 134 14.04 -7.17 -1.71
C VAL A 134 15.18 -6.19 -1.94
N PRO A 135 16.32 -6.31 -1.25
CA PRO A 135 17.50 -5.51 -1.54
C PRO A 135 18.02 -5.76 -2.96
N TYR A 136 18.27 -4.71 -3.71
CA TYR A 136 18.76 -4.79 -5.07
C TYR A 136 19.68 -3.62 -5.40
N LEU A 137 20.92 -3.91 -5.79
CA LEU A 137 21.97 -2.92 -6.09
C LEU A 137 22.14 -1.89 -4.96
N TYR A 138 21.72 -0.66 -5.20
CA TYR A 138 21.84 0.48 -4.26
C TYR A 138 20.49 0.90 -3.66
N GLY A 139 19.51 0.04 -3.64
CA GLY A 139 18.20 0.26 -3.05
C GLY A 139 17.48 -1.04 -2.78
N PHE A 140 16.18 -0.98 -2.67
CA PHE A 140 15.33 -2.15 -2.51
C PHE A 140 13.96 -1.94 -3.17
N PHE A 141 13.23 -3.03 -3.33
CA PHE A 141 11.82 -3.03 -3.73
C PHE A 141 11.00 -3.81 -2.72
N HIS A 142 9.73 -3.46 -2.60
CA HIS A 142 8.77 -4.26 -1.89
C HIS A 142 8.01 -5.16 -2.86
N VAL A 143 8.00 -6.45 -2.55
CA VAL A 143 7.28 -7.47 -3.31
C VAL A 143 6.22 -8.08 -2.40
N GLY A 144 4.95 -7.85 -2.72
CA GLY A 144 3.83 -8.55 -2.08
C GLY A 144 3.88 -10.03 -2.48
N VAL A 145 4.22 -10.90 -1.54
CA VAL A 145 4.18 -12.36 -1.71
C VAL A 145 2.92 -12.87 -1.05
N HIS A 146 1.92 -13.19 -1.86
CA HIS A 146 0.60 -13.55 -1.37
C HIS A 146 0.34 -15.05 -1.50
N ASN A 147 -0.35 -15.61 -0.51
CA ASN A 147 -0.87 -16.97 -0.47
C ASN A 147 0.21 -18.06 -0.50
N LEU A 148 1.17 -17.93 0.39
CA LEU A 148 2.16 -18.98 0.63
C LEU A 148 1.46 -20.28 1.07
N PRO A 149 1.90 -21.46 0.57
CA PRO A 149 1.35 -22.75 0.99
C PRO A 149 1.49 -22.93 2.50
N LYS A 150 0.40 -23.20 3.21
CA LYS A 150 0.36 -23.29 4.68
C LYS A 150 1.44 -24.24 5.25
N THR A 151 1.71 -25.33 4.56
CA THR A 151 2.70 -26.34 5.00
C THR A 151 4.15 -25.88 4.83
N ARG A 152 4.41 -24.87 3.99
CA ARG A 152 5.75 -24.37 3.65
C ARG A 152 5.94 -22.88 3.96
N ALA A 153 4.90 -22.19 4.41
CA ALA A 153 4.93 -20.73 4.58
C ALA A 153 6.09 -20.27 5.48
N VAL A 154 6.32 -20.95 6.61
CA VAL A 154 7.41 -20.65 7.54
C VAL A 154 8.78 -20.90 6.90
N GLU A 155 8.94 -22.00 6.15
CA GLU A 155 10.18 -22.33 5.46
C GLU A 155 10.50 -21.28 4.38
N ILE A 156 9.51 -20.97 3.53
CA ILE A 156 9.66 -20.01 2.43
C ILE A 156 9.92 -18.60 3.00
N SER A 157 9.11 -18.15 3.97
CA SER A 157 9.33 -16.87 4.63
C SER A 157 10.75 -16.76 5.18
N LYS A 158 11.26 -17.81 5.85
CA LYS A 158 12.63 -17.81 6.35
C LYS A 158 13.66 -17.63 5.23
N GLN A 159 13.50 -18.30 4.09
CA GLN A 159 14.43 -18.17 2.94
C GLN A 159 14.42 -16.73 2.38
N LEU A 160 13.23 -16.09 2.28
CA LEU A 160 13.10 -14.71 1.85
C LEU A 160 13.79 -13.74 2.83
N LEU A 161 13.61 -13.96 4.14
CA LEU A 161 14.24 -13.16 5.19
C LEU A 161 15.75 -13.36 5.27
N ASP A 162 16.24 -14.58 5.07
CA ASP A 162 17.68 -14.88 5.01
C ASP A 162 18.33 -14.08 3.86
N TYR A 163 17.65 -13.88 2.73
CA TYR A 163 18.10 -13.01 1.65
C TYR A 163 18.06 -11.52 2.04
N THR A 164 16.96 -11.07 2.65
CA THR A 164 16.77 -9.65 3.04
C THR A 164 17.83 -9.20 4.03
N PHE A 165 18.04 -9.99 5.10
CA PHE A 165 18.86 -9.61 6.25
C PHE A 165 20.23 -10.31 6.30
N GLY A 166 20.51 -11.19 5.35
CA GLY A 166 21.80 -11.89 5.28
C GLY A 166 22.96 -10.92 5.01
N GLU A 167 24.10 -11.15 5.69
CA GLU A 167 25.32 -10.35 5.50
C GLU A 167 25.92 -10.54 4.09
N GLU A 168 25.84 -11.77 3.57
CA GLU A 168 26.35 -12.12 2.24
C GLU A 168 25.24 -12.71 1.38
N ARG A 169 25.00 -12.11 0.21
CA ARG A 169 24.05 -12.60 -0.79
C ARG A 169 24.82 -13.35 -1.87
N LYS A 170 24.41 -14.59 -2.12
CA LYS A 170 25.05 -15.41 -3.15
C LYS A 170 24.58 -14.95 -4.54
N SER A 171 25.51 -15.03 -5.51
CA SER A 171 25.14 -14.78 -6.91
C SER A 171 24.07 -15.78 -7.36
N GLY A 172 22.97 -15.26 -7.94
CA GLY A 172 21.84 -16.07 -8.40
C GLY A 172 20.79 -16.41 -7.34
N GLU A 173 21.02 -16.13 -6.05
CA GLU A 173 20.08 -16.46 -4.98
C GLU A 173 18.72 -15.79 -5.17
N LEU A 174 18.68 -14.52 -5.54
CA LEU A 174 17.42 -13.81 -5.83
C LEU A 174 16.67 -14.43 -7.00
N HIS A 175 17.41 -14.88 -8.03
CA HIS A 175 16.84 -15.61 -9.16
C HIS A 175 16.15 -16.90 -8.69
N ASP A 176 16.83 -17.70 -7.84
CA ASP A 176 16.29 -18.96 -7.34
C ASP A 176 15.05 -18.75 -6.46
N LEU A 177 15.05 -17.68 -5.64
CA LEU A 177 13.88 -17.32 -4.81
C LEU A 177 12.68 -16.94 -5.67
N PHE A 178 12.85 -16.08 -6.70
CA PHE A 178 11.75 -15.73 -7.60
C PHE A 178 11.28 -16.94 -8.41
N ALA A 179 12.18 -17.79 -8.87
CA ALA A 179 11.82 -19.02 -9.57
C ALA A 179 11.00 -19.95 -8.66
N MET A 180 11.45 -20.16 -7.42
CA MET A 180 10.73 -20.94 -6.41
C MET A 180 9.31 -20.42 -6.17
N LEU A 181 9.15 -19.10 -5.99
CA LEU A 181 7.82 -18.48 -5.79
C LEU A 181 6.93 -18.66 -7.04
N ASN A 182 7.51 -18.52 -8.23
CA ASN A 182 6.80 -18.69 -9.48
C ASN A 182 6.35 -20.13 -9.73
N ASP A 183 7.11 -21.13 -9.27
CA ASP A 183 6.78 -22.53 -9.43
C ASP A 183 5.62 -23.00 -8.54
N ILE A 184 5.14 -22.15 -7.64
CA ILE A 184 3.96 -22.40 -6.81
C ILE A 184 2.75 -21.70 -7.46
N PRO A 185 1.82 -22.44 -8.08
CA PRO A 185 0.75 -21.84 -8.89
C PRO A 185 -0.17 -20.88 -8.14
N GLU A 186 -0.45 -21.15 -6.87
CA GLU A 186 -1.33 -20.34 -6.02
C GLU A 186 -0.66 -19.10 -5.42
N VAL A 187 0.66 -18.94 -5.54
CA VAL A 187 1.38 -17.75 -5.06
C VAL A 187 1.29 -16.62 -6.07
N LEU A 188 0.96 -15.43 -5.60
CA LEU A 188 0.96 -14.20 -6.40
C LEU A 188 2.09 -13.28 -5.92
N ALA A 189 3.07 -13.02 -6.80
CA ALA A 189 4.14 -12.05 -6.57
C ALA A 189 3.78 -10.71 -7.23
N VAL A 190 3.64 -9.66 -6.44
CA VAL A 190 3.22 -8.32 -6.84
C VAL A 190 4.35 -7.34 -6.57
N LEU A 191 4.76 -6.55 -7.56
CA LEU A 191 5.67 -5.44 -7.30
C LEU A 191 4.85 -4.26 -6.73
N ASN A 192 4.99 -4.04 -5.43
CA ASN A 192 4.25 -3.03 -4.69
C ASN A 192 4.77 -1.63 -5.04
N HIS A 193 3.86 -0.65 -5.15
CA HIS A 193 4.15 0.78 -5.38
C HIS A 193 5.45 1.04 -6.19
N PRO A 194 5.62 0.47 -7.39
CA PRO A 194 6.91 0.36 -8.11
C PRO A 194 7.59 1.70 -8.42
N LEU A 195 6.84 2.79 -8.45
CA LEU A 195 7.36 4.13 -8.73
C LEU A 195 7.69 4.94 -7.47
N TRP A 196 7.54 4.35 -6.30
CA TRP A 196 7.94 5.01 -5.07
C TRP A 196 9.45 4.86 -4.81
N ASP A 197 10.15 5.97 -4.86
CA ASP A 197 11.57 6.08 -4.48
C ASP A 197 11.70 6.11 -2.95
N ILE A 198 11.63 4.92 -2.34
CA ILE A 198 11.65 4.74 -0.88
C ILE A 198 12.98 5.21 -0.31
N GLU A 199 14.08 4.82 -0.93
CA GLU A 199 15.44 5.18 -0.53
C GLU A 199 15.82 6.64 -0.86
N MET A 200 14.90 7.37 -1.49
CA MET A 200 15.13 8.77 -1.88
C MET A 200 16.41 8.97 -2.69
N VAL A 201 16.76 7.99 -3.54
CA VAL A 201 17.95 8.02 -4.40
C VAL A 201 17.82 9.04 -5.54
N GLY A 202 16.62 9.55 -5.78
CA GLY A 202 16.27 10.49 -6.83
C GLY A 202 15.65 9.80 -8.05
N LYS A 203 14.73 10.51 -8.70
CA LYS A 203 13.85 9.97 -9.75
C LYS A 203 14.58 9.20 -10.86
N GLU A 204 15.66 9.75 -11.40
CA GLU A 204 16.39 9.10 -12.51
C GLU A 204 17.12 7.83 -12.05
N ARG A 205 17.72 7.87 -10.87
CA ARG A 205 18.40 6.69 -10.30
C ARG A 205 17.40 5.60 -9.94
N HIS A 206 16.25 5.97 -9.34
CA HIS A 206 15.19 5.01 -9.04
C HIS A 206 14.64 4.38 -10.32
N LYS A 207 14.41 5.19 -11.37
CA LYS A 207 14.00 4.65 -12.67
C LYS A 207 15.01 3.64 -13.23
N THR A 208 16.30 3.95 -13.18
CA THR A 208 17.36 3.03 -13.65
C THR A 208 17.37 1.75 -12.81
N LEU A 209 17.19 1.86 -11.49
CA LEU A 209 17.10 0.72 -10.58
C LEU A 209 15.92 -0.20 -10.95
N LEU A 210 14.74 0.40 -11.18
CA LEU A 210 13.52 -0.30 -11.56
C LEU A 210 13.65 -0.96 -12.94
N ASP A 211 14.18 -0.26 -13.94
CA ASP A 211 14.37 -0.78 -15.27
C ASP A 211 15.31 -2.01 -15.25
N ASN A 212 16.40 -1.95 -14.48
CA ASN A 212 17.32 -3.08 -14.31
C ASN A 212 16.63 -4.25 -13.60
N PHE A 213 15.92 -3.98 -12.50
CA PHE A 213 15.19 -5.01 -11.74
C PHE A 213 14.17 -5.74 -12.63
N LEU A 214 13.37 -4.98 -13.38
CA LEU A 214 12.38 -5.57 -14.29
C LEU A 214 13.00 -6.31 -15.46
N SER A 215 14.16 -5.87 -15.95
CA SER A 215 14.90 -6.59 -17.00
C SER A 215 15.38 -7.96 -16.53
N GLU A 216 15.79 -8.08 -15.26
CA GLU A 216 16.31 -9.32 -14.70
C GLU A 216 15.21 -10.22 -14.14
N TYR A 217 14.25 -9.65 -13.39
CA TYR A 217 13.27 -10.37 -12.58
C TYR A 217 11.82 -10.19 -13.03
N GLY A 218 11.54 -9.27 -13.96
CA GLY A 218 10.17 -8.93 -14.38
C GLY A 218 9.35 -10.13 -14.89
N LYS A 219 9.99 -11.18 -15.41
CA LYS A 219 9.29 -12.40 -15.86
C LYS A 219 8.63 -13.20 -14.73
N TRP A 220 9.03 -12.97 -13.47
CA TRP A 220 8.47 -13.61 -12.27
C TRP A 220 7.55 -12.67 -11.48
N ILE A 221 7.45 -11.41 -11.88
CA ILE A 221 6.48 -10.47 -11.33
C ILE A 221 5.15 -10.69 -12.04
N HIS A 222 4.13 -11.08 -11.28
CA HIS A 222 2.81 -11.43 -11.82
C HIS A 222 1.95 -10.21 -12.06
N ALA A 223 2.08 -9.18 -11.22
CA ALA A 223 1.34 -7.93 -11.34
C ALA A 223 2.11 -6.73 -10.79
N PHE A 224 1.75 -5.52 -11.25
CA PHE A 224 2.13 -4.26 -10.62
C PHE A 224 0.96 -3.73 -9.78
N GLU A 225 1.29 -3.07 -8.70
CA GLU A 225 0.30 -2.53 -7.78
C GLU A 225 -0.12 -1.11 -8.14
N ILE A 226 -1.44 -0.92 -8.31
CA ILE A 226 -2.09 0.39 -8.13
C ILE A 226 -2.33 0.58 -6.64
N ASN A 227 -1.61 1.52 -6.03
CA ASN A 227 -1.59 1.65 -4.59
C ASN A 227 -2.59 2.69 -4.07
N GLY A 228 -3.38 2.30 -3.07
CA GLY A 228 -4.40 3.14 -2.45
C GLY A 228 -3.84 4.35 -1.71
N PHE A 229 -2.57 4.31 -1.32
CA PHE A 229 -1.89 5.37 -0.58
C PHE A 229 -0.95 6.24 -1.46
N ARG A 230 -1.12 6.14 -2.81
CA ARG A 230 -0.38 6.92 -3.81
C ARG A 230 -1.27 7.91 -4.54
N ARG A 231 -0.61 8.85 -5.26
CA ARG A 231 -1.31 9.85 -6.09
C ARG A 231 -1.90 9.20 -7.33
N TRP A 232 -3.00 9.77 -7.81
CA TRP A 232 -3.58 9.30 -9.08
C TRP A 232 -2.59 9.40 -10.25
N SER A 233 -1.80 10.48 -10.33
CA SER A 233 -0.78 10.65 -11.37
C SER A 233 0.30 9.57 -11.33
N GLU A 234 0.67 9.08 -10.15
CA GLU A 234 1.61 7.98 -9.96
C GLU A 234 0.98 6.65 -10.38
N ASN A 235 -0.23 6.35 -9.89
CA ASN A 235 -0.97 5.16 -10.28
C ASN A 235 -1.25 5.10 -11.79
N LYS A 236 -1.51 6.24 -12.44
CA LYS A 236 -1.64 6.34 -13.88
C LYS A 236 -0.34 5.93 -14.59
N ALA A 237 0.80 6.39 -14.09
CA ALA A 237 2.09 6.00 -14.65
C ALA A 237 2.38 4.49 -14.44
N VAL A 238 1.93 3.89 -13.33
CA VAL A 238 1.99 2.43 -13.12
C VAL A 238 1.13 1.69 -14.15
N ILE A 239 -0.07 2.21 -14.46
CA ILE A 239 -0.93 1.63 -15.52
C ILE A 239 -0.20 1.65 -16.86
N GLU A 240 0.36 2.80 -17.25
CA GLU A 240 1.11 2.96 -18.51
C GLU A 240 2.34 2.03 -18.57
N MET A 241 3.02 1.86 -17.43
CA MET A 241 4.16 0.94 -17.29
C MET A 241 3.71 -0.53 -17.43
N ALA A 242 2.65 -0.94 -16.78
CA ALA A 242 2.09 -2.29 -16.88
C ALA A 242 1.71 -2.63 -18.33
N GLU A 243 1.14 -1.65 -19.04
CA GLU A 243 0.87 -1.75 -20.47
C GLU A 243 2.13 -2.02 -21.30
N SER A 244 3.20 -1.30 -21.02
CA SER A 244 4.45 -1.42 -21.77
C SER A 244 5.16 -2.76 -21.54
N PHE A 245 5.07 -3.32 -20.33
CA PHE A 245 5.68 -4.60 -19.98
C PHE A 245 4.75 -5.80 -20.21
N GLY A 246 3.46 -5.60 -20.49
CA GLY A 246 2.46 -6.67 -20.59
C GLY A 246 2.24 -7.42 -19.27
N ILE A 247 2.41 -6.74 -18.15
CA ILE A 247 2.21 -7.26 -16.79
C ILE A 247 0.81 -6.86 -16.30
N SER A 248 0.13 -7.74 -15.57
CA SER A 248 -1.19 -7.48 -15.01
C SER A 248 -1.15 -6.37 -13.96
N LEU A 249 -2.31 -5.79 -13.67
CA LEU A 249 -2.48 -4.85 -12.56
C LEU A 249 -3.29 -5.51 -11.44
N VAL A 250 -2.91 -5.24 -10.21
CA VAL A 250 -3.73 -5.45 -9.02
C VAL A 250 -3.73 -4.18 -8.20
N THR A 251 -4.52 -4.15 -7.12
CA THR A 251 -4.50 -3.00 -6.23
C THR A 251 -4.27 -3.42 -4.79
N GLY A 252 -3.49 -2.62 -4.07
CA GLY A 252 -3.24 -2.75 -2.64
C GLY A 252 -3.39 -1.42 -1.93
N GLY A 253 -3.68 -1.48 -0.63
CA GLY A 253 -4.01 -0.29 0.13
C GLY A 253 -2.85 0.40 0.78
N ASP A 254 -1.82 -0.34 1.14
CA ASP A 254 -0.66 0.12 1.90
C ASP A 254 -1.10 0.82 3.21
N ARG A 255 -1.99 0.13 3.92
CA ARG A 255 -2.74 0.70 5.02
C ARG A 255 -2.03 0.40 6.35
N HIS A 256 -1.80 1.45 7.13
CA HIS A 256 -1.14 1.39 8.44
C HIS A 256 -2.01 1.96 9.56
N GLY A 257 -3.14 2.58 9.24
CA GLY A 257 -4.06 3.23 10.17
C GLY A 257 -5.32 2.41 10.47
N CYS A 258 -6.37 3.08 10.91
CA CYS A 258 -7.62 2.47 11.37
C CYS A 258 -8.75 2.49 10.32
N LYS A 259 -8.44 2.92 9.08
CA LYS A 259 -9.41 2.94 7.99
C LYS A 259 -9.14 1.79 7.02
N PRO A 260 -10.17 1.23 6.38
CA PRO A 260 -9.97 0.19 5.37
C PRO A 260 -9.22 0.74 4.15
N ASN A 261 -8.76 -0.16 3.30
CA ASN A 261 -8.14 0.17 2.03
C ASN A 261 -9.09 1.02 1.16
N THR A 262 -8.53 1.94 0.40
CA THR A 262 -9.32 2.80 -0.51
C THR A 262 -9.47 2.19 -1.90
N VAL A 263 -9.05 0.96 -2.06
CA VAL A 263 -9.02 0.22 -3.33
C VAL A 263 -9.28 -1.26 -3.06
N ILE A 264 -10.00 -1.94 -3.97
CA ILE A 264 -10.37 -3.36 -3.85
C ILE A 264 -10.19 -4.01 -5.22
N ASN A 265 -9.65 -5.24 -5.26
CA ASN A 265 -9.69 -6.08 -6.45
C ASN A 265 -11.04 -6.81 -6.50
N LEU A 266 -11.60 -6.93 -7.68
CA LEU A 266 -12.87 -7.60 -7.93
C LEU A 266 -12.63 -8.88 -8.72
N THR A 267 -13.31 -9.98 -8.34
CA THR A 267 -13.17 -11.26 -9.02
C THR A 267 -14.44 -12.08 -8.97
N ALA A 268 -14.60 -12.99 -9.92
CA ALA A 268 -15.63 -14.05 -9.88
C ALA A 268 -15.18 -15.26 -9.05
N SER A 269 -13.91 -15.36 -8.71
CA SER A 269 -13.29 -16.44 -7.95
C SER A 269 -13.74 -16.45 -6.50
N ARG A 270 -13.69 -17.61 -5.86
CA ARG A 270 -14.08 -17.79 -4.45
C ARG A 270 -12.88 -18.00 -3.54
N THR A 271 -11.74 -18.35 -4.11
CA THR A 271 -10.51 -18.60 -3.37
C THR A 271 -9.40 -17.70 -3.85
N PHE A 272 -8.41 -17.47 -3.01
CA PHE A 272 -7.24 -16.68 -3.42
C PHE A 272 -6.45 -17.37 -4.54
N GLY A 273 -6.35 -18.70 -4.53
CA GLY A 273 -5.66 -19.45 -5.58
C GLY A 273 -6.28 -19.25 -6.96
N GLU A 274 -7.63 -19.29 -7.06
CA GLU A 274 -8.36 -18.97 -8.30
C GLU A 274 -8.13 -17.52 -8.73
N PHE A 275 -8.13 -16.56 -7.79
CA PHE A 275 -7.80 -15.16 -8.07
C PHE A 275 -6.35 -15.02 -8.60
N ALA A 276 -5.39 -15.72 -7.98
CA ALA A 276 -4.02 -15.72 -8.45
C ALA A 276 -3.91 -16.27 -9.89
N GLU A 277 -4.68 -17.32 -10.23
CA GLU A 277 -4.75 -17.86 -11.59
C GLU A 277 -5.32 -16.84 -12.59
N GLU A 278 -6.40 -16.13 -12.25
CA GLU A 278 -6.93 -15.05 -13.10
C GLU A 278 -5.86 -14.00 -13.44
N ILE A 279 -5.04 -13.60 -12.45
CA ILE A 279 -3.99 -12.59 -12.64
C ILE A 279 -2.79 -13.16 -13.40
N ARG A 280 -2.33 -14.37 -13.04
CA ARG A 280 -1.11 -14.98 -13.57
C ARG A 280 -1.29 -15.55 -14.97
N VAL A 281 -2.40 -16.26 -15.19
CA VAL A 281 -2.65 -17.04 -16.41
C VAL A 281 -3.55 -16.29 -17.37
N ASP A 282 -4.75 -15.92 -16.91
CA ASP A 282 -5.74 -15.23 -17.74
C ASP A 282 -5.36 -13.79 -18.06
N LYS A 283 -4.42 -13.22 -17.30
CA LYS A 283 -4.01 -11.80 -17.37
C LYS A 283 -5.19 -10.85 -17.23
N ARG A 284 -6.21 -11.26 -16.50
CA ARG A 284 -7.43 -10.49 -16.26
C ARG A 284 -7.43 -9.91 -14.86
N SER A 285 -7.73 -8.63 -14.75
CA SER A 285 -7.92 -7.96 -13.47
C SER A 285 -9.07 -6.97 -13.52
N GLU A 286 -9.72 -6.81 -12.39
CA GLU A 286 -10.80 -5.84 -12.20
C GLU A 286 -10.61 -5.14 -10.87
N ILE A 287 -10.66 -3.81 -10.86
CA ILE A 287 -10.25 -2.98 -9.73
C ILE A 287 -11.34 -1.95 -9.44
N ALA A 288 -11.68 -1.76 -8.18
CA ALA A 288 -12.56 -0.69 -7.71
C ALA A 288 -11.75 0.33 -6.89
N LEU A 289 -11.78 1.59 -7.31
CA LEU A 289 -11.35 2.73 -6.50
C LEU A 289 -12.54 3.20 -5.67
N MET A 290 -12.43 3.06 -4.35
CA MET A 290 -13.48 3.43 -3.41
C MET A 290 -13.65 4.95 -3.34
N PRO A 291 -14.79 5.48 -2.87
CA PRO A 291 -15.05 6.93 -2.80
C PRO A 291 -13.94 7.69 -2.04
N GLU A 292 -13.35 7.08 -1.03
CA GLU A 292 -12.28 7.64 -0.19
C GLU A 292 -10.99 7.88 -0.97
N TYR A 293 -10.69 7.04 -2.00
CA TYR A 293 -9.51 7.21 -2.85
C TYR A 293 -9.49 8.58 -3.56
N ARG A 294 -10.65 9.14 -3.85
CA ARG A 294 -10.78 10.44 -4.52
C ARG A 294 -10.41 11.63 -3.63
N GLN A 295 -10.35 11.43 -2.31
CA GLN A 295 -9.92 12.47 -1.39
C GLN A 295 -8.45 12.85 -1.63
N PRO A 296 -8.05 14.12 -1.42
CA PRO A 296 -6.67 14.53 -1.58
C PRO A 296 -5.71 13.63 -0.78
N LEU A 297 -4.67 13.12 -1.43
CA LEU A 297 -3.72 12.21 -0.78
C LEU A 297 -3.14 12.79 0.51
N LYS A 298 -2.75 14.07 0.49
CA LYS A 298 -2.24 14.77 1.69
C LYS A 298 -3.22 14.70 2.88
N SER A 299 -4.52 14.82 2.61
CA SER A 299 -5.54 14.70 3.67
C SER A 299 -5.60 13.27 4.21
N ARG A 300 -5.56 12.25 3.34
CA ARG A 300 -5.57 10.83 3.74
C ARG A 300 -4.31 10.46 4.52
N GLN A 301 -3.14 10.93 4.08
CA GLN A 301 -1.87 10.73 4.77
C GLN A 301 -1.88 11.34 6.18
N LEU A 302 -2.29 12.60 6.31
CA LEU A 302 -2.35 13.26 7.61
C LEU A 302 -3.39 12.62 8.53
N GLN A 303 -4.51 12.14 7.98
CA GLN A 303 -5.49 11.36 8.75
C GLN A 303 -4.87 10.04 9.26
N SER A 304 -4.17 9.31 8.41
CA SER A 304 -3.49 8.07 8.80
C SER A 304 -2.43 8.32 9.87
N PHE A 305 -1.59 9.35 9.71
CA PHE A 305 -0.63 9.74 10.75
C PHE A 305 -1.31 10.11 12.07
N ALA A 306 -2.43 10.85 12.02
CA ALA A 306 -3.19 11.20 13.22
C ALA A 306 -3.74 9.94 13.92
N GLU A 307 -4.20 8.95 13.17
CA GLU A 307 -4.66 7.67 13.68
C GLU A 307 -3.49 6.87 14.30
N ILE A 308 -2.35 6.76 13.60
CA ILE A 308 -1.15 6.06 14.09
C ILE A 308 -0.65 6.67 15.41
N LEU A 309 -0.69 8.00 15.54
CA LEU A 309 -0.20 8.72 16.71
C LEU A 309 -1.24 8.87 17.83
N ARG A 310 -2.43 8.32 17.65
CA ARG A 310 -3.50 8.37 18.66
C ARG A 310 -3.20 7.49 19.86
N PHE A 311 -3.81 7.84 20.99
CA PHE A 311 -3.90 7.01 22.18
C PHE A 311 -5.07 6.03 22.08
N TYR A 312 -4.81 4.76 22.32
CA TYR A 312 -5.78 3.66 22.29
C TYR A 312 -5.86 3.01 23.68
N PRO A 313 -6.68 3.51 24.60
CA PRO A 313 -6.78 2.99 25.97
C PRO A 313 -7.32 1.54 26.01
N GLU A 314 -8.02 1.12 24.98
CA GLU A 314 -8.56 -0.23 24.78
C GLU A 314 -7.50 -1.29 24.45
N HIS A 315 -6.33 -0.87 23.97
CA HIS A 315 -5.26 -1.79 23.60
C HIS A 315 -4.49 -2.31 24.83
N PRO A 316 -3.81 -3.46 24.72
CA PRO A 316 -3.00 -4.02 25.81
C PRO A 316 -1.96 -3.03 26.34
N ALA A 317 -1.65 -3.14 27.62
CA ALA A 317 -0.57 -2.35 28.24
C ALA A 317 0.74 -2.50 27.46
N GLY A 318 1.43 -1.38 27.19
CA GLY A 318 2.62 -1.31 26.38
C GLY A 318 2.36 -1.05 24.89
N ARG A 319 1.09 -0.87 24.48
CA ARG A 319 0.71 -0.52 23.09
C ARG A 319 -0.31 0.62 22.99
N ASN A 320 -0.72 1.19 24.11
CA ASN A 320 -1.78 2.20 24.15
C ASN A 320 -1.38 3.51 23.52
N ARG A 321 -0.13 3.93 23.67
CA ARG A 321 0.37 5.23 23.20
C ARG A 321 1.28 5.04 21.99
N TRP A 322 1.34 6.03 21.11
CA TRP A 322 2.21 5.97 19.95
C TRP A 322 3.67 5.66 20.30
N PHE A 323 4.19 6.19 21.42
CA PHE A 323 5.59 5.96 21.79
C PHE A 323 5.82 4.69 22.65
N ASP A 324 4.79 3.92 22.94
CA ASP A 324 4.89 2.52 23.30
C ASP A 324 5.18 1.64 22.05
N ARG A 325 4.83 2.14 20.85
CA ARG A 325 4.96 1.44 19.57
C ARG A 325 6.16 1.87 18.74
N VAL A 326 6.86 2.93 19.15
CA VAL A 326 8.11 3.36 18.51
C VAL A 326 9.29 2.80 19.28
N HIS A 327 10.15 2.06 18.57
CA HIS A 327 11.33 1.38 19.13
C HIS A 327 12.60 2.06 18.64
N TYR A 328 13.52 2.30 19.56
CA TYR A 328 14.76 2.99 19.29
C TYR A 328 15.88 2.48 20.22
N ASP A 329 17.10 2.37 19.72
CA ASP A 329 18.31 2.10 20.51
C ASP A 329 19.05 3.41 20.77
N ASN A 330 19.09 3.87 22.03
CA ASN A 330 19.80 5.09 22.40
C ASN A 330 21.31 4.87 22.64
N GLY A 331 21.83 3.68 22.31
CA GLY A 331 23.24 3.36 22.46
C GLY A 331 23.73 3.22 23.90
N ASP A 332 22.83 2.98 24.89
CA ASP A 332 23.19 2.76 26.28
C ASP A 332 23.47 1.28 26.63
N GLY A 333 23.48 0.40 25.62
CA GLY A 333 23.70 -1.02 25.77
C GLY A 333 22.42 -1.84 26.08
N GLY A 334 21.27 -1.16 26.19
CA GLY A 334 19.98 -1.81 26.43
C GLY A 334 19.27 -2.31 25.16
N GLY A 335 19.83 -2.03 23.98
CA GLY A 335 19.26 -2.40 22.69
C GLY A 335 17.98 -1.65 22.34
N LEU A 336 17.25 -2.18 21.35
CA LEU A 336 15.97 -1.62 20.90
C LEU A 336 14.90 -1.74 21.97
N ARG A 337 14.31 -0.60 22.36
CA ARG A 337 13.25 -0.54 23.36
C ARG A 337 12.20 0.50 22.96
N PRO A 338 10.93 0.33 23.40
CA PRO A 338 9.92 1.35 23.15
C PRO A 338 10.34 2.68 23.75
N LEU A 339 10.02 3.79 23.08
CA LEU A 339 10.33 5.14 23.59
C LEU A 339 9.77 5.39 24.98
N SER A 340 8.68 4.74 25.34
CA SER A 340 8.08 4.80 26.69
C SER A 340 8.97 4.21 27.81
N ALA A 341 9.94 3.36 27.46
CA ALA A 341 10.88 2.79 28.42
C ALA A 341 12.00 3.78 28.81
N TYR A 342 12.16 4.87 28.07
CA TYR A 342 13.14 5.90 28.37
C TYR A 342 12.57 6.96 29.34
N SER A 343 13.44 7.49 30.20
CA SER A 343 13.04 8.56 31.13
C SER A 343 12.88 9.89 30.39
N TRP A 344 11.66 10.42 30.40
CA TRP A 344 11.34 11.72 29.81
C TRP A 344 10.99 12.72 30.91
N ARG A 345 11.38 13.98 30.72
CA ARG A 345 10.99 15.09 31.61
C ARG A 345 9.45 15.24 31.69
N PHE A 346 8.76 14.94 30.60
CA PHE A 346 7.29 14.93 30.50
C PHE A 346 6.83 13.55 30.07
N ALA A 347 5.70 13.10 30.59
CA ALA A 347 5.17 11.73 30.38
C ALA A 347 5.02 11.29 28.91
N ASN A 348 4.81 12.25 28.00
CA ASN A 348 4.60 11.98 26.56
C ASN A 348 5.72 12.59 25.68
N GLY A 349 6.94 12.68 26.19
CA GLY A 349 8.07 13.28 25.50
C GLY A 349 8.13 14.80 25.57
N PRO A 350 9.00 15.45 24.79
CA PRO A 350 9.16 16.90 24.78
C PRO A 350 7.89 17.64 24.36
N LEU A 351 7.63 18.82 24.93
CA LEU A 351 6.43 19.61 24.61
C LEU A 351 6.32 19.98 23.14
N TRP A 352 7.43 20.23 22.45
CA TRP A 352 7.42 20.52 21.01
C TRP A 352 6.91 19.32 20.18
N LEU A 353 7.26 18.10 20.60
CA LEU A 353 6.81 16.88 19.93
C LEU A 353 5.32 16.65 20.16
N GLN A 354 4.83 16.90 21.38
CA GLN A 354 3.39 16.84 21.67
C GLN A 354 2.61 17.88 20.84
N ALA A 355 3.14 19.09 20.71
CA ALA A 355 2.55 20.13 19.85
C ALA A 355 2.55 19.73 18.37
N ALA A 356 3.61 19.10 17.87
CA ALA A 356 3.69 18.60 16.51
C ALA A 356 2.65 17.50 16.25
N ILE A 357 2.49 16.55 17.15
CA ILE A 357 1.48 15.47 17.07
C ILE A 357 0.07 16.06 17.09
N TRP A 358 -0.21 17.03 17.99
CA TRP A 358 -1.50 17.72 18.02
C TRP A 358 -1.78 18.45 16.70
N THR A 359 -0.78 19.10 16.13
CA THR A 359 -0.88 19.81 14.83
C THR A 359 -1.18 18.83 13.69
N LEU A 360 -0.49 17.68 13.65
CA LEU A 360 -0.78 16.62 12.67
C LEU A 360 -2.22 16.11 12.82
N GLY A 361 -2.67 15.89 14.05
CA GLY A 361 -4.05 15.48 14.34
C GLY A 361 -5.08 16.51 13.85
N PHE A 362 -4.82 17.81 14.05
CA PHE A 362 -5.66 18.88 13.57
C PHE A 362 -5.74 18.89 12.03
N PHE A 363 -4.61 18.88 11.34
CA PHE A 363 -4.57 18.85 9.86
C PHE A 363 -5.12 17.53 9.27
N GLY A 364 -5.02 16.43 9.98
CA GLY A 364 -5.64 15.14 9.60
C GLY A 364 -7.15 15.09 9.79
N SER A 365 -7.74 16.11 10.42
CA SER A 365 -9.18 16.14 10.69
C SER A 365 -10.02 16.35 9.42
N PRO A 366 -11.28 15.82 9.38
CA PRO A 366 -12.17 16.01 8.24
C PRO A 366 -12.44 17.48 7.88
N GLN A 367 -12.37 18.38 8.86
CA GLN A 367 -12.59 19.81 8.68
C GLN A 367 -11.53 20.48 7.80
N MET A 368 -10.33 19.91 7.73
CA MET A 368 -9.23 20.42 6.91
C MET A 368 -9.25 19.93 5.45
N ARG A 369 -10.10 18.95 5.11
CA ARG A 369 -10.22 18.40 3.74
C ARG A 369 -10.47 19.47 2.66
N PRO A 370 -11.35 20.47 2.85
CA PRO A 370 -11.57 21.51 1.83
C PRO A 370 -10.29 22.27 1.46
N PHE A 371 -9.41 22.53 2.43
CA PHE A 371 -8.12 23.16 2.18
C PHE A 371 -7.23 22.32 1.24
N PHE A 372 -7.18 21.01 1.46
CA PHE A 372 -6.39 20.10 0.60
C PHE A 372 -7.00 19.95 -0.80
N TRP A 373 -8.31 20.07 -0.94
CA TRP A 373 -8.95 20.09 -2.26
C TRP A 373 -8.52 21.32 -3.09
N LEU A 374 -8.38 22.47 -2.46
CA LEU A 374 -7.93 23.70 -3.13
C LEU A 374 -6.48 23.62 -3.60
N THR A 375 -5.64 22.86 -2.89
CA THR A 375 -4.20 22.71 -3.19
C THR A 375 -3.87 21.49 -4.05
N MET A 376 -4.87 20.65 -4.39
CA MET A 376 -4.66 19.45 -5.19
C MET A 376 -4.42 19.78 -6.66
N GLU A 377 -3.31 19.27 -7.22
CA GLU A 377 -2.97 19.45 -8.62
C GLU A 377 -3.99 18.76 -9.55
N ALA A 378 -4.23 19.34 -10.72
CA ALA A 378 -5.20 18.80 -11.67
C ALA A 378 -4.86 17.35 -12.12
N LYS A 379 -3.58 17.03 -12.25
CA LYS A 379 -3.11 15.68 -12.63
C LYS A 379 -3.42 14.60 -11.59
N ASP A 380 -3.61 14.99 -10.31
CA ASP A 380 -3.92 14.10 -9.19
C ASP A 380 -5.42 13.93 -8.95
N ARG A 381 -6.25 14.62 -9.75
CA ARG A 381 -7.70 14.44 -9.70
C ARG A 381 -8.11 13.15 -10.39
N VAL A 382 -8.75 12.27 -9.63
CA VAL A 382 -9.30 11.03 -10.17
C VAL A 382 -10.40 11.36 -11.19
N PRO A 383 -10.42 10.72 -12.38
CA PRO A 383 -11.45 10.93 -13.39
C PRO A 383 -12.87 10.73 -12.85
N LYS A 384 -13.83 11.35 -13.51
CA LYS A 384 -15.26 11.20 -13.15
C LYS A 384 -15.88 9.91 -13.71
N GLN A 385 -15.29 9.33 -14.75
CA GLN A 385 -15.78 8.14 -15.43
C GLN A 385 -14.73 7.03 -15.37
N SER A 386 -15.20 5.78 -15.34
CA SER A 386 -14.34 4.61 -15.44
C SER A 386 -13.53 4.65 -16.74
N LEU A 387 -12.21 4.40 -16.66
CA LEU A 387 -11.30 4.60 -17.80
C LEU A 387 -11.54 3.58 -18.92
N PHE A 388 -12.25 2.48 -18.68
CA PHE A 388 -12.45 1.37 -19.61
C PHE A 388 -13.89 1.22 -20.15
N ASP A 389 -14.82 2.12 -19.80
CA ASP A 389 -16.12 2.29 -20.47
C ASP A 389 -16.01 3.00 -21.84
N GLY A 390 -14.80 3.26 -22.31
CA GLY A 390 -14.51 4.09 -23.48
C GLY A 390 -15.04 3.58 -24.83
N GLU A 391 -15.44 2.31 -24.96
CA GLU A 391 -16.07 1.83 -26.19
C GLU A 391 -17.57 2.16 -26.24
N LYS A 392 -18.28 2.11 -25.11
CA LYS A 392 -19.72 2.50 -25.07
C LYS A 392 -19.91 4.02 -25.21
N SER A 393 -19.01 4.81 -24.59
CA SER A 393 -19.05 6.27 -24.67
C SER A 393 -18.64 6.81 -26.05
N ARG A 394 -17.68 6.17 -26.75
CA ARG A 394 -17.33 6.53 -28.12
C ARG A 394 -18.40 6.17 -29.14
N ALA A 395 -19.16 5.09 -28.91
CA ALA A 395 -20.30 4.72 -29.73
C ALA A 395 -21.48 5.71 -29.52
N ALA A 396 -21.73 6.12 -28.25
CA ALA A 396 -22.75 7.11 -27.92
C ALA A 396 -22.42 8.51 -28.47
N ASN A 397 -21.16 8.95 -28.39
CA ASN A 397 -20.73 10.24 -28.94
C ASN A 397 -20.63 10.26 -30.46
N ARG A 398 -20.33 9.10 -31.13
CA ARG A 398 -20.39 9.03 -32.60
C ARG A 398 -21.82 9.08 -33.14
N SER A 399 -22.82 8.66 -32.37
CA SER A 399 -24.22 8.80 -32.77
C SER A 399 -24.80 10.21 -32.49
N ALA A 400 -24.11 11.02 -31.66
CA ALA A 400 -24.55 12.40 -31.36
C ALA A 400 -23.88 13.46 -32.25
N ASP A 401 -22.79 13.12 -32.93
CA ASP A 401 -22.00 14.04 -33.77
C ASP A 401 -22.13 13.79 -35.27
N ASP A 402 -23.19 13.05 -35.75
CA ASP A 402 -23.47 12.90 -37.18
C ASP A 402 -24.59 13.86 -37.62
N PRO A 403 -24.25 15.05 -38.17
CA PRO A 403 -25.23 16.05 -38.60
C PRO A 403 -25.74 15.81 -40.02
N LEU A 404 -25.55 14.61 -40.62
CA LEU A 404 -25.91 14.30 -42.01
C LEU A 404 -26.93 13.16 -42.17
N ALA A 405 -27.96 13.10 -41.30
CA ALA A 405 -29.19 12.39 -41.60
C ALA A 405 -30.16 13.39 -42.21
N THR A 406 -29.92 13.82 -43.46
CA THR A 406 -30.90 14.55 -44.21
C THR A 406 -32.09 13.65 -44.54
N ASP A 407 -33.24 14.01 -44.03
CA ASP A 407 -34.55 13.48 -44.34
C ASP A 407 -34.83 13.61 -45.86
N ASN A 408 -34.76 12.48 -46.58
CA ASN A 408 -35.22 12.35 -47.94
C ASN A 408 -36.56 11.61 -47.94
N SER A 409 -37.63 12.30 -47.54
CA SER A 409 -39.00 11.88 -47.84
C SER A 409 -39.39 12.43 -49.20
N PRO A 410 -39.88 11.65 -50.17
CA PRO A 410 -40.33 12.13 -51.44
C PRO A 410 -41.67 12.86 -51.31
N LEU A 411 -41.73 14.06 -51.84
CA LEU A 411 -42.98 14.82 -52.06
C LEU A 411 -43.88 14.02 -53.00
N VAL A 412 -45.03 13.55 -52.48
CA VAL A 412 -46.17 13.08 -53.31
C VAL A 412 -46.91 14.33 -53.75
N THR A 413 -46.89 14.63 -55.03
CA THR A 413 -47.74 15.59 -55.71
C THR A 413 -49.00 14.83 -56.17
N ASP A 414 -50.16 15.11 -55.59
CA ASP A 414 -51.46 14.81 -56.13
C ASP A 414 -51.94 15.97 -57.01
N ASN A 415 -52.31 15.63 -58.24
CA ASN A 415 -53.23 16.36 -59.09
C ASN A 415 -54.64 15.88 -58.88
#